data_d15f01c4f1841ff1725cb7def576f506
#
_entry.id   d15f01c4f1841ff1725cb7def576f506
#
_cell.length_a   1.000
_cell.length_b   1.000
_cell.length_c   1.000
_cell.angle_alpha   90.00
_cell.angle_beta   90.00
_cell.angle_gamma   90.00
#
_symmetry.space_group_name_H-M   'P 1'
#
loop_
_entity.id
_entity.type
_entity.pdbx_description
1 polymer ?
#
loop_
_entity_poly.entity_id
_entity_poly.type
_entity_poly.pdbx_seq_one_letter_code
_entity_poly.pdbx_strand_id
1 'polypeptide(L)'
;MNKQLLALSIVLITSANGFVSTKLLKNQNVQLEFFVKENIELKEKLNKYETEGMSVTVTMYQPLRWQTDSTPNILADGTRIKTEQASNYKFIAVSRNLLKRWGGWLDYGDFILLLGTGHKDGVYQVKDTMNPRFVNRV
;
A
#
# COMPACT_ATOMS: atom_id res chain seq x y z
N MET A 1 21.98 -26.67 2.29
CA MET A 1 23.10 -26.52 3.24
C MET A 1 22.85 -27.47 4.41
N ASN A 2 23.73 -28.42 4.66
CA ASN A 2 23.48 -29.61 5.50
C ASN A 2 23.48 -29.20 7.00
N LYS A 3 22.42 -29.54 7.75
CA LYS A 3 22.28 -29.25 9.18
C LYS A 3 23.46 -29.74 10.05
N GLN A 4 24.17 -30.75 9.59
CA GLN A 4 25.37 -31.29 10.27
C GLN A 4 26.58 -30.36 10.16
N LEU A 5 26.74 -29.61 9.09
CA LEU A 5 27.84 -28.63 8.95
C LEU A 5 27.64 -27.41 9.86
N LEU A 6 26.39 -27.03 10.12
CA LEU A 6 26.07 -25.95 11.06
C LEU A 6 26.39 -26.33 12.51
N ALA A 7 26.13 -27.58 12.89
CA ALA A 7 26.42 -28.09 14.24
C ALA A 7 27.93 -28.19 14.52
N LEU A 8 28.73 -28.60 13.52
CA LEU A 8 30.21 -28.72 13.67
C LEU A 8 30.89 -27.35 13.81
N SER A 9 30.40 -26.32 13.11
CA SER A 9 30.96 -24.95 13.24
C SER A 9 30.68 -24.31 14.61
N ILE A 10 29.60 -24.71 15.26
CA ILE A 10 29.25 -24.22 16.60
C ILE A 10 30.14 -24.85 17.68
N VAL A 11 30.54 -26.11 17.52
CA VAL A 11 31.35 -26.83 18.51
C VAL A 11 32.82 -26.38 18.49
N LEU A 12 33.35 -25.92 17.38
CA LEU A 12 34.75 -25.47 17.24
C LEU A 12 35.04 -24.08 17.81
N ILE A 13 33.99 -23.26 18.10
CA ILE A 13 34.13 -21.91 18.64
C ILE A 13 34.14 -21.90 20.20
N THR A 14 33.90 -23.03 20.86
CA THR A 14 33.61 -23.07 22.30
C THR A 14 34.81 -23.07 23.22
N SER A 15 36.06 -23.10 22.74
CA SER A 15 37.22 -23.26 23.63
C SER A 15 37.94 -21.97 24.08
N ALA A 16 37.64 -20.79 23.48
CA ALA A 16 38.32 -19.55 23.88
C ALA A 16 37.38 -18.36 24.15
N ASN A 17 36.11 -18.36 23.65
CA ASN A 17 35.22 -17.20 23.75
C ASN A 17 33.75 -17.57 24.07
N GLY A 18 33.50 -18.60 24.84
CA GLY A 18 32.17 -19.15 25.11
C GLY A 18 31.15 -18.13 25.66
N PHE A 19 31.62 -17.14 26.41
CA PHE A 19 30.73 -16.17 27.05
C PHE A 19 30.25 -15.05 26.11
N VAL A 20 31.08 -14.65 25.13
CA VAL A 20 30.73 -13.61 24.18
C VAL A 20 29.82 -14.19 23.08
N SER A 21 30.08 -15.43 22.67
CA SER A 21 29.29 -16.13 21.65
C SER A 21 27.84 -16.39 22.09
N THR A 22 27.62 -16.80 23.35
CA THR A 22 26.25 -17.06 23.86
C THR A 22 25.41 -15.80 23.97
N LYS A 23 26.00 -14.67 24.36
CA LYS A 23 25.30 -13.37 24.43
C LYS A 23 24.93 -12.84 23.04
N LEU A 24 25.83 -13.03 22.06
CA LEU A 24 25.57 -12.61 20.68
C LEU A 24 24.45 -13.45 20.03
N LEU A 25 24.48 -14.77 20.22
CA LEU A 25 23.44 -15.69 19.75
C LEU A 25 22.08 -15.40 20.40
N LYS A 26 22.07 -15.08 21.69
CA LYS A 26 20.84 -14.70 22.40
C LYS A 26 20.25 -13.40 21.84
N ASN A 27 21.08 -12.40 21.58
CA ASN A 27 20.62 -11.15 20.95
C ASN A 27 20.09 -11.38 19.52
N GLN A 28 20.75 -12.21 18.72
CA GLN A 28 20.30 -12.55 17.38
C GLN A 28 18.95 -13.27 17.39
N ASN A 29 18.77 -14.21 18.33
CA ASN A 29 17.49 -14.91 18.47
C ASN A 29 16.34 -13.97 18.86
N VAL A 30 16.58 -13.03 19.79
CA VAL A 30 15.59 -12.02 20.17
C VAL A 30 15.22 -11.12 19.00
N GLN A 31 16.19 -10.70 18.19
CA GLN A 31 15.91 -9.92 16.99
C GLN A 31 15.13 -10.72 15.95
N LEU A 32 15.50 -12.00 15.76
CA LEU A 32 14.78 -12.87 14.85
C LEU A 32 13.34 -13.09 15.26
N GLU A 33 13.08 -13.34 16.53
CA GLU A 33 11.72 -13.45 17.09
C GLU A 33 10.91 -12.17 16.87
N PHE A 34 11.53 -11.01 17.08
CA PHE A 34 10.90 -9.71 16.82
C PHE A 34 10.50 -9.56 15.33
N PHE A 35 11.41 -9.82 14.41
CA PHE A 35 11.13 -9.76 12.96
C PHE A 35 10.08 -10.78 12.52
N VAL A 36 10.09 -11.98 13.08
CA VAL A 36 9.07 -12.99 12.79
C VAL A 36 7.69 -12.52 13.23
N LYS A 37 7.59 -11.96 14.45
CA LYS A 37 6.33 -11.42 14.98
C LYS A 37 5.82 -10.27 14.12
N GLU A 38 6.67 -9.32 13.78
CA GLU A 38 6.32 -8.18 12.91
C GLU A 38 5.83 -8.66 11.54
N ASN A 39 6.50 -9.63 10.94
CA ASN A 39 6.08 -10.21 9.65
C ASN A 39 4.71 -10.92 9.73
N ILE A 40 4.42 -11.61 10.84
CA ILE A 40 3.10 -12.22 11.05
C ILE A 40 2.02 -11.15 11.12
N GLU A 41 2.23 -10.11 11.93
CA GLU A 41 1.28 -9.01 12.08
C GLU A 41 1.03 -8.26 10.76
N LEU A 42 2.09 -8.03 9.98
CA LEU A 42 1.97 -7.42 8.65
C LEU A 42 1.19 -8.30 7.67
N LYS A 43 1.40 -9.62 7.70
CA LYS A 43 0.64 -10.57 6.88
C LYS A 43 -0.84 -10.63 7.26
N GLU A 44 -1.16 -10.59 8.56
CA GLU A 44 -2.54 -10.54 9.03
C GLU A 44 -3.23 -9.25 8.59
N LYS A 45 -2.55 -8.10 8.69
CA LYS A 45 -3.08 -6.82 8.19
C LYS A 45 -3.30 -6.86 6.68
N LEU A 46 -2.35 -7.38 5.92
CA LEU A 46 -2.49 -7.50 4.46
C LEU A 46 -3.69 -8.40 4.10
N ASN A 47 -3.80 -9.56 4.71
CA ASN A 47 -4.92 -10.47 4.49
C ASN A 47 -6.27 -9.83 4.82
N LYS A 48 -6.33 -9.03 5.89
CA LYS A 48 -7.53 -8.24 6.21
C LYS A 48 -7.89 -7.27 5.09
N TYR A 49 -6.94 -6.50 4.55
CA TYR A 49 -7.21 -5.59 3.45
C TYR A 49 -7.64 -6.32 2.17
N GLU A 50 -7.07 -7.49 1.88
CA GLU A 50 -7.46 -8.31 0.73
C GLU A 50 -8.87 -8.90 0.87
N THR A 51 -9.29 -9.26 2.09
CA THR A 51 -10.61 -9.88 2.34
C THR A 51 -11.73 -8.86 2.55
N GLU A 52 -11.42 -7.69 3.14
CA GLU A 52 -12.40 -6.63 3.41
C GLU A 52 -12.42 -5.57 2.29
N GLY A 53 -11.51 -5.65 1.34
CA GLY A 53 -11.39 -4.73 0.22
C GLY A 53 -12.50 -4.89 -0.82
N MET A 54 -12.80 -3.81 -1.53
CA MET A 54 -13.72 -3.83 -2.67
C MET A 54 -12.94 -3.97 -3.97
N SER A 55 -13.34 -4.91 -4.83
CA SER A 55 -12.78 -5.01 -6.18
C SER A 55 -13.29 -3.88 -7.07
N VAL A 56 -12.37 -3.13 -7.67
CA VAL A 56 -12.69 -2.02 -8.58
C VAL A 56 -11.86 -2.13 -9.86
N THR A 57 -12.38 -1.55 -10.94
CA THR A 57 -11.59 -1.39 -12.16
C THR A 57 -10.77 -0.11 -12.06
N VAL A 58 -9.45 -0.23 -12.16
CA VAL A 58 -8.54 0.93 -12.16
C VAL A 58 -8.34 1.41 -13.59
N THR A 59 -8.46 2.72 -13.79
CA THR A 59 -8.20 3.37 -15.08
C THR A 59 -7.28 4.57 -14.88
N MET A 60 -6.44 4.82 -15.87
CA MET A 60 -5.59 6.01 -15.88
C MET A 60 -6.09 6.98 -16.94
N TYR A 61 -6.13 8.26 -16.61
CA TYR A 61 -6.41 9.33 -17.56
C TYR A 61 -5.37 10.45 -17.41
N GLN A 62 -5.26 11.26 -18.43
CA GLN A 62 -4.46 12.50 -18.38
C GLN A 62 -5.40 13.68 -18.23
N PRO A 63 -5.03 14.74 -17.51
CA PRO A 63 -5.85 15.94 -17.34
C PRO A 63 -5.82 16.82 -18.61
N LEU A 64 -6.29 16.25 -19.70
CA LEU A 64 -6.36 16.89 -21.02
C LEU A 64 -7.82 17.22 -21.33
N ARG A 65 -8.06 18.37 -21.99
CA ARG A 65 -9.41 18.87 -22.27
C ARG A 65 -10.33 17.90 -23.00
N TRP A 66 -9.78 16.98 -23.79
CA TRP A 66 -10.59 15.96 -24.50
C TRP A 66 -10.86 14.69 -23.67
N GLN A 67 -10.22 14.53 -22.51
CA GLN A 67 -10.43 13.42 -21.58
C GLN A 67 -11.18 13.82 -20.31
N THR A 68 -11.26 15.11 -20.04
CA THR A 68 -11.91 15.71 -18.91
C THR A 68 -12.99 16.70 -19.33
N ASP A 69 -13.53 17.46 -18.42
CA ASP A 69 -14.41 18.62 -18.71
C ASP A 69 -13.60 19.86 -19.17
N SER A 70 -14.27 21.01 -19.23
CA SER A 70 -13.66 22.28 -19.64
C SER A 70 -12.59 22.80 -18.66
N THR A 71 -12.49 22.20 -17.45
CA THR A 71 -11.63 22.67 -16.35
C THR A 71 -10.70 21.56 -15.83
N PRO A 72 -9.81 21.01 -16.67
CA PRO A 72 -8.99 19.83 -16.32
C PRO A 72 -8.05 20.02 -15.12
N ASN A 73 -7.86 21.25 -14.67
CA ASN A 73 -7.03 21.62 -13.54
C ASN A 73 -7.82 21.85 -12.24
N ILE A 74 -9.14 21.67 -12.24
CA ILE A 74 -10.01 21.79 -11.05
C ILE A 74 -10.66 20.43 -10.82
N LEU A 75 -10.38 19.83 -9.66
CA LEU A 75 -10.96 18.55 -9.26
C LEU A 75 -12.39 18.78 -8.72
N ALA A 76 -13.17 17.71 -8.62
CA ALA A 76 -14.57 17.79 -8.21
C ALA A 76 -14.79 18.34 -6.77
N ASP A 77 -13.77 18.27 -5.91
CA ASP A 77 -13.77 18.88 -4.57
C ASP A 77 -13.36 20.37 -4.57
N GLY A 78 -13.05 20.93 -5.75
CA GLY A 78 -12.58 22.31 -5.91
C GLY A 78 -11.07 22.50 -5.81
N THR A 79 -10.30 21.43 -5.54
CA THR A 79 -8.84 21.51 -5.49
C THR A 79 -8.29 21.86 -6.87
N ARG A 80 -7.39 22.84 -6.92
CA ARG A 80 -6.65 23.17 -8.15
C ARG A 80 -5.33 22.43 -8.19
N ILE A 81 -5.04 21.80 -9.32
CA ILE A 81 -3.78 21.10 -9.58
C ILE A 81 -3.02 21.78 -10.72
N LYS A 82 -1.71 21.56 -10.74
CA LYS A 82 -0.86 21.87 -11.92
C LYS A 82 -0.88 20.65 -12.82
N THR A 83 -1.45 20.78 -14.00
CA THR A 83 -1.62 19.66 -14.94
C THR A 83 -0.30 19.02 -15.35
N GLU A 84 0.77 19.82 -15.44
CA GLU A 84 2.13 19.35 -15.76
C GLU A 84 2.74 18.49 -14.65
N GLN A 85 2.19 18.59 -13.44
CA GLN A 85 2.65 17.87 -12.25
C GLN A 85 1.60 16.87 -11.75
N ALA A 86 0.59 16.55 -12.54
CA ALA A 86 -0.53 15.70 -12.12
C ALA A 86 -0.09 14.34 -11.57
N SER A 87 0.97 13.76 -12.14
CA SER A 87 1.54 12.49 -11.69
C SER A 87 2.18 12.53 -10.28
N ASN A 88 2.51 13.72 -9.77
CA ASN A 88 3.12 13.87 -8.45
C ASN A 88 2.08 13.86 -7.32
N TYR A 89 0.81 14.10 -7.66
CA TYR A 89 -0.26 14.06 -6.68
C TYR A 89 -0.71 12.62 -6.45
N LYS A 90 -0.91 12.25 -5.21
CA LYS A 90 -1.55 10.99 -4.80
C LYS A 90 -3.07 11.18 -4.68
N PHE A 91 -3.68 11.74 -5.72
CA PHE A 91 -5.12 11.98 -5.82
C PHE A 91 -5.76 10.95 -6.75
N ILE A 92 -7.01 10.63 -6.46
CA ILE A 92 -7.78 9.65 -7.23
C ILE A 92 -9.19 10.16 -7.49
N ALA A 93 -9.67 9.89 -8.70
CA ALA A 93 -11.07 10.05 -9.05
C ALA A 93 -11.80 8.74 -8.80
N VAL A 94 -12.99 8.81 -8.23
CA VAL A 94 -13.83 7.63 -7.98
C VAL A 94 -15.15 7.74 -8.72
N SER A 95 -15.70 6.60 -9.13
CA SER A 95 -17.04 6.56 -9.73
C SER A 95 -18.11 7.00 -8.72
N ARG A 96 -19.17 7.65 -9.20
CA ARG A 96 -20.20 8.27 -8.36
C ARG A 96 -20.82 7.33 -7.35
N ASN A 97 -21.08 6.09 -7.72
CA ASN A 97 -21.67 5.09 -6.84
C ASN A 97 -20.81 4.74 -5.61
N LEU A 98 -19.53 5.12 -5.57
CA LEU A 98 -18.67 4.93 -4.41
C LEU A 98 -18.75 6.11 -3.43
N LEU A 99 -19.28 7.25 -3.83
CA LEU A 99 -19.38 8.45 -3.00
C LEU A 99 -20.70 8.49 -2.21
N LYS A 100 -20.64 8.87 -0.93
CA LYS A 100 -21.79 8.94 0.00
C LYS A 100 -22.94 9.76 -0.55
N ARG A 101 -22.67 10.85 -1.24
CA ARG A 101 -23.69 11.70 -1.87
C ARG A 101 -24.53 10.97 -2.93
N TRP A 102 -24.09 9.79 -3.40
CA TRP A 102 -24.82 8.93 -4.34
C TRP A 102 -25.02 7.51 -3.81
N GLY A 103 -25.00 7.33 -2.46
CA GLY A 103 -25.29 6.05 -1.81
C GLY A 103 -24.08 5.14 -1.56
N GLY A 104 -22.88 5.60 -1.85
CA GLY A 104 -21.64 4.90 -1.52
C GLY A 104 -21.17 5.16 -0.07
N TRP A 105 -19.89 4.98 0.16
CA TRP A 105 -19.29 5.04 1.51
C TRP A 105 -18.07 5.98 1.61
N LEU A 106 -17.59 6.51 0.48
CA LEU A 106 -16.45 7.45 0.43
C LEU A 106 -16.92 8.90 0.41
N ASP A 107 -16.07 9.78 0.95
CA ASP A 107 -16.19 11.23 0.78
C ASP A 107 -14.93 11.81 0.14
N TYR A 108 -15.04 13.04 -0.39
CA TYR A 108 -13.85 13.79 -0.78
C TYR A 108 -12.98 14.05 0.43
N GLY A 109 -11.68 13.81 0.31
CA GLY A 109 -10.72 13.90 1.39
C GLY A 109 -10.38 12.57 2.04
N ASP A 110 -11.21 11.54 1.89
CA ASP A 110 -10.93 10.20 2.40
C ASP A 110 -9.68 9.62 1.72
N PHE A 111 -8.97 8.77 2.45
CA PHE A 111 -7.83 8.02 1.95
C PHE A 111 -8.21 6.59 1.66
N ILE A 112 -7.79 6.08 0.51
CA ILE A 112 -7.97 4.68 0.13
C ILE A 112 -6.61 4.03 -0.16
N LEU A 113 -6.48 2.77 0.18
CA LEU A 113 -5.35 1.94 -0.21
C LEU A 113 -5.69 1.19 -1.49
N LEU A 114 -4.94 1.45 -2.55
CA LEU A 114 -5.06 0.77 -3.83
C LEU A 114 -4.02 -0.35 -3.89
N LEU A 115 -4.48 -1.57 -4.20
CA LEU A 115 -3.65 -2.77 -4.29
C LEU A 115 -3.90 -3.51 -5.60
N GLY A 116 -2.91 -4.26 -6.07
CA GLY A 116 -3.03 -5.12 -7.25
C GLY A 116 -2.73 -4.42 -8.57
N THR A 117 -2.26 -3.18 -8.56
CA THR A 117 -1.82 -2.43 -9.75
C THR A 117 -0.31 -2.44 -9.95
N GLY A 118 0.43 -3.10 -9.05
CA GLY A 118 1.89 -3.18 -9.06
C GLY A 118 2.53 -1.85 -8.68
N HIS A 119 3.23 -1.20 -9.61
CA HIS A 119 3.96 0.04 -9.34
C HIS A 119 3.07 1.25 -8.97
N LYS A 120 1.75 1.14 -9.11
CA LYS A 120 0.78 2.17 -8.70
C LYS A 120 0.09 1.84 -7.38
N ASP A 121 0.46 0.74 -6.73
CA ASP A 121 -0.05 0.43 -5.40
C ASP A 121 0.32 1.55 -4.42
N GLY A 122 -0.58 1.84 -3.50
CA GLY A 122 -0.34 2.86 -2.49
C GLY A 122 -1.59 3.56 -1.99
N VAL A 123 -1.36 4.53 -1.12
CA VAL A 123 -2.42 5.35 -0.53
C VAL A 123 -2.70 6.55 -1.43
N TYR A 124 -3.98 6.77 -1.72
CA TYR A 124 -4.49 7.87 -2.53
C TYR A 124 -5.59 8.62 -1.79
N GLN A 125 -5.67 9.92 -2.00
CA GLN A 125 -6.76 10.74 -1.48
C GLN A 125 -7.84 10.93 -2.54
N VAL A 126 -9.08 10.68 -2.17
CA VAL A 126 -10.26 10.93 -3.02
C VAL A 126 -10.47 12.43 -3.18
N LYS A 127 -10.28 12.94 -4.39
CA LYS A 127 -10.36 14.37 -4.72
C LYS A 127 -11.25 14.66 -5.91
N ASP A 128 -11.56 13.64 -6.70
CA ASP A 128 -12.27 13.84 -7.94
C ASP A 128 -13.34 12.76 -8.15
N THR A 129 -14.24 13.00 -9.10
CA THR A 129 -15.30 12.07 -9.48
C THR A 129 -15.31 11.80 -10.96
N MET A 130 -15.55 10.55 -11.31
CA MET A 130 -15.64 10.12 -12.70
C MET A 130 -16.98 10.48 -13.34
N ASN A 131 -17.01 10.42 -14.68
CA ASN A 131 -18.24 10.53 -15.44
C ASN A 131 -19.29 9.51 -14.95
N PRO A 132 -20.60 9.89 -14.89
CA PRO A 132 -21.68 9.03 -14.36
C PRO A 132 -21.80 7.65 -14.99
N ARG A 133 -21.32 7.47 -16.22
CA ARG A 133 -21.33 6.17 -16.93
C ARG A 133 -20.43 5.12 -16.27
N PHE A 134 -19.49 5.54 -15.43
CA PHE A 134 -18.56 4.62 -14.78
C PHE A 134 -19.11 4.16 -13.44
N VAL A 135 -19.01 2.85 -13.18
CA VAL A 135 -19.46 2.18 -11.97
C VAL A 135 -18.32 1.32 -11.45
N ASN A 136 -18.08 1.34 -10.12
CA ASN A 136 -17.01 0.59 -9.45
C ASN A 136 -15.63 0.77 -10.10
N ARG A 137 -15.30 2.03 -10.41
CA ARG A 137 -14.00 2.42 -10.99
C ARG A 137 -13.30 3.49 -10.17
N VAL A 138 -12.01 3.43 -10.25
CA VAL A 138 -11.08 4.44 -9.73
C VAL A 138 -10.02 4.78 -10.76
#